data_1596df273ae1b2bdc346974a28a5a821
#
_entry.id   1596df273ae1b2bdc346974a28a5a821
#
_cell.length_a   1.000
_cell.length_b   1.000
_cell.length_c   1.000
_cell.angle_alpha   90.00
_cell.angle_beta   90.00
_cell.angle_gamma   90.00
#
_symmetry.space_group_name_H-M   'P 1'
#
loop_
_entity.id
_entity.type
_entity.pdbx_description
1 polymer ?
#
loop_
_entity_poly.entity_id
_entity_poly.type
_entity_poly.pdbx_seq_one_letter_code
_entity_poly.pdbx_strand_id
1 'polypeptide(L)'
;YNRLNQGMPLQIDATVMYALGEHKEHLTEEDLKVESPYNTYTNTGLPAGPICNPGLASINAALNPASTNYLYYALDTETGTHRFFTSYSEFEAFTATQDYTGN
;
A
#
# COMPACT_ATOMS: atom_id res chain seq x y z
N TYR A 1 5.54 7.96 3.89
CA TYR A 1 5.70 9.25 4.59
C TYR A 1 5.02 10.41 3.87
N ASN A 2 5.09 10.46 2.54
CA ASN A 2 4.45 11.56 1.79
C ASN A 2 2.94 11.59 2.04
N ARG A 3 2.28 10.43 2.04
CA ARG A 3 0.86 10.35 2.36
C ARG A 3 0.57 10.76 3.79
N LEU A 4 1.38 10.31 4.74
CA LEU A 4 1.23 10.69 6.15
C LEU A 4 1.31 12.20 6.32
N ASN A 5 2.29 12.83 5.66
CA ASN A 5 2.50 14.26 5.72
C ASN A 5 1.34 15.06 5.12
N GLN A 6 0.60 14.47 4.18
CA GLN A 6 -0.54 15.13 3.53
C GLN A 6 -1.88 14.73 4.14
N GLY A 7 -1.90 13.88 5.17
CA GLY A 7 -3.14 13.41 5.77
C GLY A 7 -3.92 12.44 4.89
N MET A 8 -3.27 11.79 3.94
CA MET A 8 -3.90 10.82 3.06
C MET A 8 -3.98 9.44 3.72
N PRO A 9 -5.09 8.69 3.53
CA PRO A 9 -5.12 7.29 3.96
C PRO A 9 -4.01 6.50 3.27
N LEU A 10 -3.34 5.59 3.98
CA LEU A 10 -2.25 4.83 3.39
C LEU A 10 -2.73 3.78 2.37
N GLN A 11 -3.94 3.25 2.54
CA GLN A 11 -4.57 2.30 1.62
C GLN A 11 -3.68 1.10 1.31
N ILE A 12 -3.19 0.45 2.36
CA ILE A 12 -2.29 -0.69 2.25
C ILE A 12 -3.09 -1.98 2.45
N ASP A 13 -3.14 -2.81 1.41
CA ASP A 13 -3.90 -4.07 1.42
C ASP A 13 -3.50 -4.99 2.57
N ALA A 14 -2.21 -5.07 2.87
CA ALA A 14 -1.70 -5.92 3.95
C ALA A 14 -2.33 -5.60 5.31
N THR A 15 -2.68 -4.34 5.57
CA THR A 15 -3.33 -3.96 6.82
C THR A 15 -4.76 -4.49 6.90
N VAL A 16 -5.45 -4.56 5.77
CA VAL A 16 -6.80 -5.15 5.70
C VAL A 16 -6.73 -6.65 5.91
N MET A 17 -5.77 -7.33 5.28
CA MET A 17 -5.56 -8.77 5.46
C MET A 17 -5.27 -9.09 6.92
N TYR A 18 -4.45 -8.28 7.58
CA TYR A 18 -4.18 -8.44 9.01
C TYR A 18 -5.45 -8.30 9.83
N ALA A 19 -6.28 -7.29 9.53
CA ALA A 19 -7.54 -7.06 10.24
C ALA A 19 -8.53 -8.21 10.03
N LEU A 20 -8.57 -8.80 8.83
CA LEU A 20 -9.43 -9.94 8.51
C LEU A 20 -8.92 -11.25 9.10
N GLY A 21 -7.64 -11.34 9.43
CA GLY A 21 -7.02 -12.55 9.94
C GLY A 21 -6.73 -13.60 8.87
N GLU A 22 -6.73 -13.21 7.61
CA GLU A 22 -6.44 -14.14 6.52
C GLU A 22 -5.75 -13.43 5.35
N HIS A 23 -4.92 -14.17 4.62
CA HIS A 23 -4.27 -13.68 3.41
C HIS A 23 -5.17 -13.94 2.21
N LYS A 24 -5.42 -12.89 1.41
CA LYS A 24 -6.18 -12.98 0.16
C LYS A 24 -5.37 -12.36 -0.97
N GLU A 25 -5.36 -13.00 -2.14
CA GLU A 25 -4.71 -12.43 -3.32
C GLU A 25 -5.46 -11.20 -3.84
N HIS A 26 -6.78 -11.21 -3.71
CA HIS A 26 -7.64 -10.12 -4.15
C HIS A 26 -8.61 -9.74 -3.04
N LEU A 27 -8.56 -8.48 -2.63
CA LEU A 27 -9.51 -7.93 -1.69
C LEU A 27 -10.73 -7.38 -2.44
N THR A 28 -11.92 -7.68 -1.93
CA THR A 28 -13.16 -7.12 -2.46
C THR A 28 -13.39 -5.74 -1.87
N GLU A 29 -14.31 -4.96 -2.47
CA GLU A 29 -14.71 -3.67 -1.89
C GLU A 29 -15.27 -3.84 -0.47
N GLU A 30 -15.98 -4.94 -0.23
CA GLU A 30 -16.51 -5.28 1.10
C GLU A 30 -15.36 -5.49 2.10
N ASP A 31 -14.32 -6.23 1.70
CA ASP A 31 -13.14 -6.45 2.54
C ASP A 31 -12.48 -5.12 2.93
N LEU A 32 -12.40 -4.16 2.00
CA LEU A 32 -11.78 -2.87 2.24
C LEU A 32 -12.54 -2.00 3.24
N LYS A 33 -13.78 -2.36 3.56
CA LYS A 33 -14.63 -1.63 4.51
C LYS A 33 -14.61 -2.22 5.92
N VAL A 34 -13.79 -3.23 6.18
CA VAL A 34 -13.77 -3.87 7.50
C VAL A 34 -13.49 -2.84 8.60
N GLU A 35 -14.30 -2.89 9.66
CA GLU A 35 -14.11 -2.02 10.81
C GLU A 35 -12.97 -2.53 11.66
N SER A 36 -11.84 -1.84 11.61
CA SER A 36 -10.66 -2.19 12.41
C SER A 36 -9.75 -0.97 12.49
N PRO A 37 -9.11 -0.75 13.65
CA PRO A 37 -8.10 0.30 13.77
C PRO A 37 -6.85 0.02 12.92
N TYR A 38 -6.71 -1.18 12.38
CA TYR A 38 -5.63 -1.53 11.45
C TYR A 38 -5.94 -1.15 10.00
N ASN A 39 -7.21 -0.95 9.66
CA ASN A 39 -7.62 -0.70 8.27
C ASN A 39 -7.20 0.70 7.82
N THR A 40 -6.20 0.77 6.93
CA THR A 40 -5.67 2.04 6.41
C THR A 40 -6.47 2.61 5.26
N TYR A 41 -7.54 1.93 4.81
CA TYR A 41 -8.50 2.50 3.85
C TYR A 41 -9.55 3.37 4.55
N THR A 42 -9.93 3.02 5.78
CA THR A 42 -10.98 3.73 6.52
C THR A 42 -10.43 4.66 7.60
N ASN A 43 -9.16 4.54 7.93
CA ASN A 43 -8.48 5.38 8.93
C ASN A 43 -7.25 6.02 8.32
N THR A 44 -7.07 7.31 8.57
CA THR A 44 -5.84 8.01 8.19
C THR A 44 -4.73 7.69 9.18
N GLY A 45 -3.48 7.88 8.76
CA GLY A 45 -2.32 7.65 9.62
C GLY A 45 -1.85 6.21 9.61
N LEU A 46 -0.97 5.89 10.55
CA LEU A 46 -0.44 4.54 10.71
C LEU A 46 -1.50 3.58 11.25
N PRO A 47 -1.39 2.27 10.94
CA PRO A 47 -2.25 1.29 11.59
C PRO A 47 -2.01 1.26 13.10
N ALA A 48 -2.94 0.66 13.83
CA ALA A 48 -2.92 0.66 15.29
C ALA A 48 -1.66 0.02 15.91
N GLY A 49 -0.98 -0.82 15.16
CA GLY A 49 0.25 -1.45 15.61
C GLY A 49 0.96 -2.20 14.49
N PRO A 50 2.07 -2.87 14.78
CA PRO A 50 2.80 -3.65 13.79
C PRO A 50 1.96 -4.78 13.22
N ILE A 51 2.12 -5.07 11.93
CA ILE A 51 1.41 -6.15 11.25
C ILE A 51 2.36 -7.22 10.69
N CYS A 52 3.66 -7.00 10.79
CA CYS A 52 4.67 -7.91 10.23
C CYS A 52 5.98 -7.77 10.99
N ASN A 53 6.93 -8.62 10.61
CA ASN A 53 8.31 -8.61 11.11
C ASN A 53 9.22 -8.20 9.95
N PRO A 54 9.46 -6.90 9.75
CA PRO A 54 10.23 -6.44 8.60
C PRO A 54 11.71 -6.79 8.70
N GLY A 55 12.34 -7.00 7.55
CA GLY A 55 13.79 -7.19 7.47
C GLY A 55 14.56 -5.89 7.65
N LEU A 56 15.87 -6.01 7.78
CA LEU A 56 16.75 -4.87 8.04
C LEU A 56 16.67 -3.79 6.97
N ALA A 57 16.59 -4.18 5.69
CA ALA A 57 16.49 -3.22 4.60
C ALA A 57 15.23 -2.34 4.71
N SER A 58 14.11 -2.93 5.07
CA SER A 58 12.86 -2.20 5.26
C SER A 58 12.92 -1.27 6.47
N ILE A 59 13.51 -1.72 7.57
CA ILE A 59 13.70 -0.90 8.76
C ILE A 59 14.58 0.30 8.44
N ASN A 60 15.70 0.08 7.76
CA ASN A 60 16.59 1.17 7.37
C ASN A 60 15.90 2.17 6.43
N ALA A 61 15.07 1.70 5.51
CA ALA A 61 14.32 2.58 4.60
C ALA A 61 13.33 3.45 5.38
N ALA A 62 12.69 2.92 6.41
CA ALA A 62 11.77 3.68 7.24
C ALA A 62 12.48 4.74 8.09
N LEU A 63 13.69 4.43 8.57
CA LEU A 63 14.50 5.35 9.37
C LEU A 63 15.20 6.42 8.52
N ASN A 64 15.50 6.09 7.27
CA ASN A 64 16.23 6.97 6.34
C ASN A 64 15.49 7.00 5.00
N PRO A 65 14.27 7.57 4.96
CA PRO A 65 13.47 7.57 3.73
C PRO A 65 14.11 8.43 2.65
N ALA A 66 13.93 7.99 1.39
CA ALA A 66 14.34 8.80 0.24
C ALA A 66 13.48 10.07 0.18
N SER A 67 14.10 11.17 -0.25
CA SER A 67 13.38 12.44 -0.44
C SER A 67 12.70 12.42 -1.80
N THR A 68 11.39 12.22 -1.82
CA THR A 68 10.59 12.14 -3.05
C THR A 68 9.24 12.82 -2.86
N ASN A 69 8.49 12.94 -3.97
CA ASN A 69 7.10 13.42 -3.95
C ASN A 69 6.11 12.31 -4.33
N TYR A 70 6.54 11.06 -4.31
CA TYR A 70 5.69 9.95 -4.71
C TYR A 70 4.56 9.71 -3.71
N LEU A 71 3.34 9.51 -4.23
CA LEU A 71 2.15 9.21 -3.44
C LEU A 71 1.54 7.86 -3.79
N TYR A 72 1.87 7.30 -4.96
CA TYR A 72 1.30 6.06 -5.48
C TYR A 72 2.41 5.12 -5.93
N TYR A 73 2.15 3.81 -5.80
CA TYR A 73 3.05 2.81 -6.36
C TYR A 73 2.25 1.63 -6.89
N ALA A 74 2.82 0.94 -7.86
CA ALA A 74 2.22 -0.25 -8.44
C ALA A 74 3.30 -1.22 -8.88
N LEU A 75 2.97 -2.51 -8.85
CA LEU A 75 3.87 -3.55 -9.34
C LEU A 75 3.96 -3.49 -10.86
N ASP A 76 5.18 -3.48 -11.37
CA ASP A 76 5.46 -3.68 -12.79
C ASP A 76 5.62 -5.18 -13.02
N THR A 77 4.65 -5.80 -13.69
CA THR A 77 4.62 -7.25 -13.88
C THR A 77 5.71 -7.77 -14.82
N GLU A 78 6.30 -6.90 -15.65
CA GLU A 78 7.40 -7.28 -16.52
C GLU A 78 8.73 -7.37 -15.79
N THR A 79 8.99 -6.43 -14.86
CA THR A 79 10.26 -6.36 -14.14
C THR A 79 10.21 -6.99 -12.76
N GLY A 80 9.00 -7.19 -12.20
CA GLY A 80 8.84 -7.67 -10.83
C GLY A 80 9.18 -6.63 -9.77
N THR A 81 9.34 -5.36 -10.17
CA THR A 81 9.66 -4.27 -9.25
C THR A 81 8.51 -3.27 -9.20
N HIS A 82 8.52 -2.42 -8.17
CA HIS A 82 7.51 -1.37 -8.04
C HIS A 82 7.87 -0.14 -8.86
N ARG A 83 6.84 0.49 -9.42
CA ARG A 83 6.90 1.80 -10.03
C ARG A 83 6.21 2.82 -9.15
N PHE A 84 6.71 4.05 -9.15
CA PHE A 84 6.26 5.11 -8.25
C PHE A 84 5.75 6.30 -9.04
N PHE A 85 4.68 6.93 -8.52
CA PHE A 85 3.99 8.01 -9.23
C PHE A 85 3.62 9.13 -8.26
N THR A 86 3.67 10.37 -8.77
CA THR A 86 3.25 11.54 -8.02
C THR A 86 1.76 11.82 -8.22
N SER A 87 1.22 11.56 -9.42
CA SER A 87 -0.18 11.82 -9.73
C SER A 87 -0.99 10.53 -9.87
N TYR A 88 -2.26 10.61 -9.48
CA TYR A 88 -3.17 9.48 -9.59
C TYR A 88 -3.41 9.11 -11.06
N SER A 89 -3.48 10.11 -11.96
CA SER A 89 -3.72 9.84 -13.38
C SER A 89 -2.59 9.04 -14.03
N GLU A 90 -1.33 9.32 -13.67
CA GLU A 90 -0.20 8.54 -14.15
C GLU A 90 -0.22 7.12 -13.60
N PHE A 91 -0.54 6.97 -12.32
CA PHE A 91 -0.69 5.67 -11.67
C PHE A 91 -1.79 4.85 -12.35
N GLU A 92 -2.96 5.45 -12.59
CA GLU A 92 -4.09 4.79 -13.22
C GLU A 92 -3.75 4.37 -14.65
N ALA A 93 -3.11 5.25 -15.42
CA ALA A 93 -2.69 4.94 -16.78
C ALA A 93 -1.70 3.76 -16.82
N PHE A 94 -0.77 3.71 -15.89
CA PHE A 94 0.18 2.59 -15.81
C PHE A 94 -0.52 1.30 -15.41
N THR A 95 -1.35 1.31 -14.37
CA THR A 95 -2.02 0.09 -13.89
C THR A 95 -2.97 -0.50 -14.93
N ALA A 96 -3.53 0.34 -15.81
CA ALA A 96 -4.37 -0.13 -16.91
C ALA A 96 -3.60 -0.99 -17.92
N THR A 97 -2.27 -0.86 -17.98
CA THR A 97 -1.42 -1.67 -18.87
C THR A 97 -1.00 -3.00 -18.25
N GLN A 98 -1.25 -3.19 -16.95
CA GLN A 98 -0.78 -4.35 -16.20
C GLN A 98 -1.91 -5.37 -16.03
N ASP A 99 -1.55 -6.64 -15.98
CA ASP A 99 -2.48 -7.73 -15.69
C ASP A 99 -2.21 -8.24 -14.26
N TYR A 100 -3.08 -7.85 -13.34
CA TYR A 100 -2.98 -8.26 -11.94
C TYR A 100 -3.94 -9.42 -11.61
N THR A 101 -4.60 -10.00 -12.61
CA THR A 101 -5.58 -11.07 -12.36
C THR A 101 -4.94 -12.39 -11.92
N GLY A 102 -3.61 -12.47 -11.93
CA GLY A 102 -2.94 -13.47 -11.14
C GLY A 102 -2.80 -14.84 -11.76
N ASN A 103 -2.63 -14.90 -13.00
CA ASN A 103 -2.34 -16.22 -13.58
C ASN A 103 -0.88 -16.40 -13.91
#